data_89f779625bd01b83fcc2874b7a892bf0
#
_entry.id   89f779625bd01b83fcc2874b7a892bf0
#
_cell.length_a   1.000
_cell.length_b   1.000
_cell.length_c   1.000
_cell.angle_alpha   90.00
_cell.angle_beta   90.00
_cell.angle_gamma   90.00
#
_symmetry.space_group_name_H-M   'P 1'
#
loop_
_entity.id
_entity.type
_entity.pdbx_description
1 polymer ?
#
loop_
_entity_poly.entity_id
_entity_poly.type
_entity_poly.pdbx_seq_one_letter_code
_entity_poly.pdbx_strand_id
1 'polypeptide(L)'
;MKIFEVYNGKQLPKVETERLILRQRTVADAEDIFDYASRPEVSYPAGFPPVKTLEDEIDYLEHVLPKRNQKDNLPAGYGIVIKGTGNIVGSVDFNHRHEDDVLEIGYVLHPDYWGRGYVPEAVSALVEIAFTILNLHKVEISCYDYNKQSQRVAEKLGFALESRIRDRKDIQGRRCGDLRYGLLRSEWEER
;
A
#
# COMPACT_ATOMS: atom_id res chain seq x y z
N MET A 1 4.02 -16.85 -5.30
CA MET A 1 4.81 -15.64 -5.65
C MET A 1 6.18 -16.03 -6.19
N LYS A 2 6.75 -15.28 -7.14
CA LYS A 2 8.15 -15.44 -7.59
C LYS A 2 8.93 -14.19 -7.18
N ILE A 3 10.09 -14.40 -6.53
CA ILE A 3 11.02 -13.34 -6.12
C ILE A 3 12.27 -13.48 -6.98
N PHE A 4 12.69 -12.41 -7.65
CA PHE A 4 13.76 -12.44 -8.66
C PHE A 4 15.12 -11.96 -8.14
N GLU A 5 15.13 -11.33 -6.96
CA GLU A 5 16.33 -10.70 -6.39
C GLU A 5 16.43 -10.98 -4.89
N VAL A 6 17.65 -10.98 -4.36
CA VAL A 6 17.87 -11.08 -2.91
C VAL A 6 17.66 -9.70 -2.28
N TYR A 7 16.93 -9.63 -1.17
CA TYR A 7 16.77 -8.38 -0.42
C TYR A 7 18.12 -7.88 0.10
N ASN A 8 18.45 -6.65 -0.24
CA ASN A 8 19.74 -6.01 0.09
C ASN A 8 19.66 -5.05 1.30
N GLY A 9 18.57 -5.07 2.07
CA GLY A 9 18.34 -4.20 3.22
C GLY A 9 17.82 -2.80 2.87
N LYS A 10 17.71 -2.45 1.59
CA LYS A 10 17.27 -1.11 1.15
C LYS A 10 16.06 -1.14 0.23
N GLN A 11 16.07 -2.05 -0.74
CA GLN A 11 15.07 -2.11 -1.79
C GLN A 11 14.43 -3.48 -1.82
N LEU A 12 13.11 -3.53 -1.78
CA LEU A 12 12.37 -4.78 -1.90
C LEU A 12 12.58 -5.38 -3.30
N PRO A 13 12.70 -6.73 -3.40
CA PRO A 13 12.91 -7.40 -4.67
C PRO A 13 11.68 -7.27 -5.58
N LYS A 14 11.89 -7.22 -6.90
CA LYS A 14 10.78 -7.34 -7.85
C LYS A 14 10.05 -8.68 -7.64
N VAL A 15 8.73 -8.64 -7.65
CA VAL A 15 7.86 -9.78 -7.37
C VAL A 15 6.87 -10.00 -8.51
N GLU A 16 6.64 -11.25 -8.87
CA GLU A 16 5.54 -11.63 -9.74
C GLU A 16 4.55 -12.53 -9.00
N THR A 17 3.28 -12.15 -9.05
CA THR A 17 2.15 -12.92 -8.60
C THR A 17 1.49 -13.66 -9.79
N GLU A 18 0.28 -14.13 -9.66
CA GLU A 18 -0.48 -14.74 -10.76
C GLU A 18 -0.74 -13.73 -11.90
N ARG A 19 -1.25 -12.53 -11.56
CA ARG A 19 -1.71 -11.52 -12.51
C ARG A 19 -0.89 -10.25 -12.51
N LEU A 20 -0.02 -10.02 -11.49
CA LEU A 20 0.66 -8.76 -11.25
C LEU A 20 2.17 -8.89 -11.33
N ILE A 21 2.79 -7.76 -11.63
CA ILE A 21 4.21 -7.48 -11.42
C ILE A 21 4.27 -6.33 -10.40
N LEU A 22 4.90 -6.58 -9.26
CA LEU A 22 5.19 -5.58 -8.24
C LEU A 22 6.65 -5.16 -8.40
N ARG A 23 6.87 -3.90 -8.76
CA ARG A 23 8.19 -3.34 -9.01
C ARG A 23 8.34 -1.95 -8.42
N GLN A 24 9.55 -1.50 -8.25
CA GLN A 24 9.82 -0.13 -7.82
C GLN A 24 9.20 0.88 -8.79
N ARG A 25 8.69 1.96 -8.22
CA ARG A 25 8.25 3.13 -8.97
C ARG A 25 9.44 3.98 -9.35
N THR A 26 9.40 4.59 -10.51
CA THR A 26 10.40 5.51 -11.04
C THR A 26 9.72 6.77 -11.56
N VAL A 27 10.47 7.81 -11.83
CA VAL A 27 9.93 9.05 -12.44
C VAL A 27 9.29 8.79 -13.81
N ALA A 28 9.74 7.78 -14.53
CA ALA A 28 9.11 7.39 -15.81
C ALA A 28 7.65 6.89 -15.64
N ASP A 29 7.24 6.56 -14.42
CA ASP A 29 5.88 6.12 -14.11
C ASP A 29 4.97 7.28 -13.64
N ALA A 30 5.47 8.52 -13.62
CA ALA A 30 4.76 9.65 -13.02
C ALA A 30 3.41 9.93 -13.70
N GLU A 31 3.31 9.80 -15.02
CA GLU A 31 2.05 10.00 -15.75
C GLU A 31 0.99 8.96 -15.34
N ASP A 32 1.36 7.68 -15.28
CA ASP A 32 0.47 6.60 -14.84
C ASP A 32 0.00 6.80 -13.40
N ILE A 33 0.92 7.24 -12.51
CA ILE A 33 0.62 7.47 -11.09
C ILE A 33 -0.27 8.70 -10.93
N PHE A 34 0.05 9.79 -11.63
CA PHE A 34 -0.74 11.02 -11.61
C PHE A 34 -2.19 10.76 -12.05
N ASP A 35 -2.41 9.91 -13.06
CA ASP A 35 -3.76 9.58 -13.53
C ASP A 35 -4.68 9.07 -12.40
N TYR A 36 -4.19 8.22 -11.51
CA TYR A 36 -5.02 7.77 -10.39
C TYR A 36 -4.87 8.63 -9.13
N ALA A 37 -3.69 9.20 -8.85
CA ALA A 37 -3.43 9.96 -7.62
C ALA A 37 -4.09 11.34 -7.62
N SER A 38 -4.39 11.90 -8.80
CA SER A 38 -5.14 13.15 -8.96
C SER A 38 -6.66 12.99 -8.74
N ARG A 39 -7.16 11.76 -8.65
CA ARG A 39 -8.60 11.47 -8.51
C ARG A 39 -9.05 11.54 -7.05
N PRO A 40 -10.03 12.39 -6.70
CA PRO A 40 -10.53 12.53 -5.34
C PRO A 40 -11.07 11.23 -4.72
N GLU A 41 -11.71 10.39 -5.53
CA GLU A 41 -12.24 9.08 -5.11
C GLU A 41 -11.16 8.05 -4.76
N VAL A 42 -9.92 8.26 -5.21
CA VAL A 42 -8.74 7.45 -4.87
C VAL A 42 -8.02 8.04 -3.68
N SER A 43 -7.70 9.33 -3.75
CA SER A 43 -6.77 9.99 -2.83
C SER A 43 -7.38 10.24 -1.44
N TYR A 44 -8.60 10.79 -1.35
CA TYR A 44 -9.21 11.10 -0.06
C TYR A 44 -9.45 9.86 0.82
N PRO A 45 -10.01 8.75 0.31
CA PRO A 45 -10.13 7.53 1.11
C PRO A 45 -8.79 6.90 1.51
N ALA A 46 -7.72 7.18 0.77
CA ALA A 46 -6.36 6.73 1.06
C ALA A 46 -5.58 7.68 2.00
N GLY A 47 -6.19 8.80 2.41
CA GLY A 47 -5.62 9.69 3.42
C GLY A 47 -4.66 10.75 2.89
N PHE A 48 -4.69 11.08 1.58
CA PHE A 48 -3.90 12.17 1.00
C PHE A 48 -4.76 13.04 0.06
N PRO A 49 -4.40 14.32 -0.15
CA PRO A 49 -5.12 15.17 -1.09
C PRO A 49 -4.82 14.76 -2.54
N PRO A 50 -5.75 14.96 -3.49
CA PRO A 50 -5.48 14.75 -4.89
C PRO A 50 -4.23 15.50 -5.35
N VAL A 51 -3.34 14.82 -6.08
CA VAL A 51 -2.16 15.44 -6.70
C VAL A 51 -2.64 16.45 -7.74
N LYS A 52 -2.05 17.64 -7.75
CA LYS A 52 -2.56 18.76 -8.54
C LYS A 52 -1.96 18.82 -9.94
N THR A 53 -0.67 18.54 -10.06
CA THR A 53 0.06 18.61 -11.32
C THR A 53 0.96 17.39 -11.49
N LEU A 54 1.36 17.11 -12.72
CA LEU A 54 2.33 16.06 -13.01
C LEU A 54 3.71 16.38 -12.40
N GLU A 55 4.07 17.66 -12.34
CA GLU A 55 5.30 18.14 -11.70
C GLU A 55 5.31 17.83 -10.20
N ASP A 56 4.16 17.96 -9.51
CA ASP A 56 4.02 17.57 -8.09
C ASP A 56 4.26 16.07 -7.90
N GLU A 57 3.79 15.22 -8.83
CA GLU A 57 4.02 13.77 -8.75
C GLU A 57 5.48 13.41 -9.02
N ILE A 58 6.12 14.09 -10.00
CA ILE A 58 7.56 13.93 -10.28
C ILE A 58 8.37 14.30 -9.02
N ASP A 59 8.12 15.46 -8.42
CA ASP A 59 8.81 15.90 -7.20
C ASP A 59 8.57 14.92 -6.04
N TYR A 60 7.34 14.40 -5.90
CA TYR A 60 7.03 13.38 -4.90
C TYR A 60 7.89 12.13 -5.08
N LEU A 61 8.00 11.61 -6.28
CA LEU A 61 8.78 10.40 -6.59
C LEU A 61 10.29 10.61 -6.40
N GLU A 62 10.82 11.76 -6.83
CA GLU A 62 12.25 12.06 -6.76
C GLU A 62 12.72 12.45 -5.35
N HIS A 63 11.92 13.20 -4.62
CA HIS A 63 12.39 13.87 -3.41
C HIS A 63 11.60 13.53 -2.15
N VAL A 64 10.26 13.47 -2.23
CA VAL A 64 9.42 13.33 -1.04
C VAL A 64 9.39 11.88 -0.56
N LEU A 65 9.07 10.95 -1.46
CA LEU A 65 8.95 9.52 -1.14
C LEU A 65 10.27 8.92 -0.61
N PRO A 66 11.44 9.14 -1.23
CA PRO A 66 12.70 8.63 -0.70
C PRO A 66 13.06 9.20 0.68
N LYS A 67 12.85 10.51 0.88
CA LYS A 67 13.11 11.15 2.19
C LYS A 67 12.19 10.61 3.27
N ARG A 68 10.89 10.42 2.97
CA ARG A 68 9.94 9.81 3.92
C ARG A 68 10.39 8.41 4.31
N ASN A 69 10.70 7.56 3.32
CA ASN A 69 11.12 6.19 3.56
C ASN A 69 12.40 6.13 4.40
N GLN A 70 13.37 7.01 4.13
CA GLN A 70 14.60 7.10 4.92
C GLN A 70 14.33 7.55 6.35
N LYS A 71 13.51 8.61 6.54
CA LYS A 71 13.18 9.16 7.85
C LYS A 71 12.49 8.13 8.74
N ASP A 72 11.51 7.40 8.19
CA ASP A 72 10.68 6.47 8.94
C ASP A 72 11.21 5.03 8.87
N ASN A 73 12.40 4.84 8.30
CA ASN A 73 13.05 3.54 8.10
C ASN A 73 12.10 2.52 7.44
N LEU A 74 11.44 2.95 6.35
CA LEU A 74 10.48 2.13 5.61
C LEU A 74 11.14 1.55 4.36
N PRO A 75 10.91 0.26 4.05
CA PRO A 75 11.25 -0.29 2.75
C PRO A 75 10.48 0.45 1.66
N ALA A 76 11.11 0.72 0.52
CA ALA A 76 10.42 1.28 -0.63
C ALA A 76 9.38 0.29 -1.15
N GLY A 77 8.12 0.73 -1.24
CA GLY A 77 7.02 -0.10 -1.73
C GLY A 77 7.00 -0.25 -3.24
N TYR A 78 5.88 -0.74 -3.76
CA TYR A 78 5.74 -1.15 -5.15
C TYR A 78 4.70 -0.34 -5.92
N GLY A 79 4.99 -0.11 -7.20
CA GLY A 79 3.97 0.06 -8.21
C GLY A 79 3.35 -1.29 -8.58
N ILE A 80 2.03 -1.29 -8.79
CA ILE A 80 1.26 -2.45 -9.23
C ILE A 80 1.11 -2.37 -10.74
N VAL A 81 1.68 -3.36 -11.45
CA VAL A 81 1.55 -3.50 -12.91
C VAL A 81 0.75 -4.76 -13.20
N ILE A 82 -0.28 -4.67 -14.03
CA ILE A 82 -0.99 -5.85 -14.54
C ILE A 82 -0.16 -6.50 -15.64
N LYS A 83 0.07 -7.81 -15.57
CA LYS A 83 0.85 -8.53 -16.59
C LYS A 83 0.28 -8.28 -17.98
N GLY A 84 1.16 -7.92 -18.91
CA GLY A 84 0.82 -7.63 -20.30
C GLY A 84 0.43 -6.19 -20.62
N THR A 85 0.24 -5.31 -19.62
CA THR A 85 -0.07 -3.88 -19.88
C THR A 85 1.16 -2.98 -19.88
N GLY A 86 2.11 -3.24 -19.00
CA GLY A 86 3.33 -2.43 -18.81
C GLY A 86 3.16 -1.23 -17.88
N ASN A 87 1.95 -0.67 -17.76
CA ASN A 87 1.64 0.55 -17.00
C ASN A 87 1.41 0.27 -15.51
N ILE A 88 1.75 1.23 -14.66
CA ILE A 88 1.40 1.20 -13.24
C ILE A 88 -0.06 1.62 -13.07
N VAL A 89 -0.86 0.74 -12.46
CA VAL A 89 -2.29 0.97 -12.21
C VAL A 89 -2.61 1.25 -10.74
N GLY A 90 -1.60 1.26 -9.88
CA GLY A 90 -1.75 1.49 -8.43
C GLY A 90 -0.44 1.32 -7.69
N SER A 91 -0.48 1.40 -6.37
CA SER A 91 0.67 1.13 -5.51
C SER A 91 0.29 0.37 -4.24
N VAL A 92 1.28 -0.34 -3.68
CA VAL A 92 1.23 -0.97 -2.37
C VAL A 92 2.52 -0.69 -1.63
N ASP A 93 2.42 -0.14 -0.41
CA ASP A 93 3.55 0.40 0.35
C ASP A 93 3.48 -0.01 1.81
N PHE A 94 4.63 0.04 2.51
CA PHE A 94 4.65 0.22 3.95
C PHE A 94 4.59 1.71 4.26
N ASN A 95 3.54 2.16 4.95
CA ASN A 95 3.26 3.58 5.18
C ASN A 95 3.78 4.11 6.51
N HIS A 96 3.69 3.31 7.56
CA HIS A 96 4.08 3.69 8.90
C HIS A 96 4.80 2.54 9.59
N ARG A 97 5.78 2.89 10.42
CA ARG A 97 6.41 2.00 11.38
C ARG A 97 5.85 2.33 12.76
N HIS A 98 5.09 1.41 13.34
CA HIS A 98 4.54 1.57 14.69
C HIS A 98 5.52 1.09 15.75
N GLU A 99 6.20 -0.02 15.47
CA GLU A 99 7.27 -0.61 16.28
C GLU A 99 8.36 -1.16 15.34
N ASP A 100 9.48 -1.61 15.88
CA ASP A 100 10.60 -2.08 15.06
C ASP A 100 10.21 -3.22 14.11
N ASP A 101 9.29 -4.06 14.54
CA ASP A 101 8.79 -5.24 13.82
C ASP A 101 7.29 -5.17 13.47
N VAL A 102 6.68 -3.95 13.51
CA VAL A 102 5.28 -3.70 13.13
C VAL A 102 5.20 -2.61 12.08
N LEU A 103 4.75 -2.95 10.88
CA LEU A 103 4.56 -2.02 9.78
C LEU A 103 3.09 -1.98 9.32
N GLU A 104 2.64 -0.79 8.94
CA GLU A 104 1.33 -0.56 8.33
C GLU A 104 1.44 -0.62 6.81
N ILE A 105 0.54 -1.36 6.16
CA ILE A 105 0.41 -1.47 4.70
C ILE A 105 -0.65 -0.50 4.22
N GLY A 106 -0.27 0.32 3.22
CA GLY A 106 -1.17 1.18 2.47
C GLY A 106 -1.21 0.83 0.98
N TYR A 107 -2.30 1.16 0.32
CA TYR A 107 -2.47 0.88 -1.09
C TYR A 107 -3.47 1.82 -1.75
N VAL A 108 -3.29 1.99 -3.04
CA VAL A 108 -4.23 2.66 -3.95
C VAL A 108 -4.30 1.91 -5.27
N LEU A 109 -5.42 2.05 -5.97
CA LEU A 109 -5.63 1.45 -7.29
C LEU A 109 -6.47 2.39 -8.14
N HIS A 110 -6.13 2.50 -9.42
CA HIS A 110 -6.92 3.24 -10.40
C HIS A 110 -8.36 2.69 -10.49
N PRO A 111 -9.40 3.54 -10.53
CA PRO A 111 -10.80 3.12 -10.44
C PRO A 111 -11.24 2.08 -11.47
N ASP A 112 -10.72 2.16 -12.69
CA ASP A 112 -11.06 1.23 -13.78
C ASP A 112 -10.68 -0.23 -13.48
N TYR A 113 -9.84 -0.45 -12.47
CA TYR A 113 -9.38 -1.78 -12.06
C TYR A 113 -9.98 -2.26 -10.73
N TRP A 114 -10.89 -1.46 -10.12
CA TRP A 114 -11.57 -1.86 -8.88
C TRP A 114 -12.44 -3.10 -9.07
N GLY A 115 -12.70 -3.81 -7.98
CA GLY A 115 -13.56 -5.00 -7.96
C GLY A 115 -12.95 -6.26 -8.57
N ARG A 116 -11.74 -6.20 -9.15
CA ARG A 116 -11.08 -7.33 -9.83
C ARG A 116 -10.14 -8.14 -8.93
N GLY A 117 -9.98 -7.75 -7.66
CA GLY A 117 -9.15 -8.48 -6.70
C GLY A 117 -7.63 -8.21 -6.80
N TYR A 118 -7.20 -7.20 -7.55
CA TYR A 118 -5.78 -6.87 -7.69
C TYR A 118 -5.15 -6.37 -6.39
N VAL A 119 -5.85 -5.51 -5.62
CA VAL A 119 -5.34 -5.03 -4.33
C VAL A 119 -5.13 -6.18 -3.34
N PRO A 120 -6.09 -7.08 -3.08
CA PRO A 120 -5.85 -8.25 -2.24
C PRO A 120 -4.66 -9.10 -2.68
N GLU A 121 -4.46 -9.28 -3.99
CA GLU A 121 -3.32 -10.04 -4.53
C GLU A 121 -1.99 -9.34 -4.25
N ALA A 122 -1.90 -8.02 -4.47
CA ALA A 122 -0.72 -7.22 -4.20
C ALA A 122 -0.39 -7.16 -2.69
N VAL A 123 -1.41 -6.93 -1.84
CA VAL A 123 -1.25 -6.91 -0.39
C VAL A 123 -0.81 -8.28 0.14
N SER A 124 -1.38 -9.39 -0.37
CA SER A 124 -0.95 -10.74 0.02
C SER A 124 0.54 -10.96 -0.27
N ALA A 125 1.04 -10.50 -1.41
CA ALA A 125 2.47 -10.59 -1.72
C ALA A 125 3.33 -9.73 -0.78
N LEU A 126 2.84 -8.54 -0.39
CA LEU A 126 3.56 -7.68 0.56
C LEU A 126 3.56 -8.26 1.98
N VAL A 127 2.46 -8.90 2.40
CA VAL A 127 2.37 -9.65 3.67
C VAL A 127 3.39 -10.80 3.69
N GLU A 128 3.50 -11.58 2.60
CA GLU A 128 4.49 -12.64 2.50
C GLU A 128 5.93 -12.09 2.63
N ILE A 129 6.24 -10.96 1.98
CA ILE A 129 7.53 -10.27 2.12
C ILE A 129 7.75 -9.79 3.57
N ALA A 130 6.72 -9.22 4.18
CA ALA A 130 6.78 -8.73 5.56
C ALA A 130 7.21 -9.83 6.53
N PHE A 131 6.63 -11.01 6.41
CA PHE A 131 6.90 -12.11 7.33
C PHE A 131 8.13 -12.95 6.95
N THR A 132 8.39 -13.18 5.65
CA THR A 132 9.48 -14.08 5.23
C THR A 132 10.82 -13.37 4.99
N ILE A 133 10.81 -12.11 4.54
CA ILE A 133 12.01 -11.35 4.18
C ILE A 133 12.36 -10.30 5.24
N LEU A 134 11.37 -9.51 5.67
CA LEU A 134 11.59 -8.45 6.65
C LEU A 134 11.53 -8.96 8.10
N ASN A 135 11.11 -10.21 8.30
CA ASN A 135 11.00 -10.85 9.61
C ASN A 135 10.13 -10.08 10.60
N LEU A 136 9.04 -9.45 10.13
CA LEU A 136 8.13 -8.70 10.99
C LEU A 136 7.33 -9.64 11.90
N HIS A 137 6.92 -9.12 13.05
CA HIS A 137 5.99 -9.77 13.98
C HIS A 137 4.54 -9.59 13.54
N LYS A 138 4.21 -8.37 13.03
CA LYS A 138 2.85 -7.97 12.70
C LYS A 138 2.80 -7.04 11.50
N VAL A 139 1.72 -7.10 10.74
CA VAL A 139 1.36 -6.09 9.75
C VAL A 139 -0.02 -5.51 10.06
N GLU A 140 -0.20 -4.22 9.80
CA GLU A 140 -1.44 -3.51 10.04
C GLU A 140 -2.01 -2.88 8.76
N ILE A 141 -3.32 -2.66 8.74
CA ILE A 141 -4.03 -1.87 7.73
C ILE A 141 -4.95 -0.92 8.48
N SER A 142 -4.81 0.39 8.22
CA SER A 142 -5.71 1.40 8.76
C SER A 142 -6.60 1.98 7.66
N CYS A 143 -7.86 2.27 7.97
CA CYS A 143 -8.77 2.94 7.03
C CYS A 143 -9.89 3.68 7.73
N TYR A 144 -10.44 4.68 7.05
CA TYR A 144 -11.66 5.35 7.51
C TYR A 144 -12.86 4.40 7.46
N ASP A 145 -13.80 4.53 8.40
CA ASP A 145 -14.97 3.64 8.53
C ASP A 145 -15.96 3.73 7.35
N TYR A 146 -15.86 4.76 6.52
CA TYR A 146 -16.59 4.87 5.26
C TYR A 146 -15.88 4.16 4.08
N ASN A 147 -14.58 3.84 4.18
CA ASN A 147 -13.84 3.14 3.12
C ASN A 147 -14.11 1.63 3.15
N LYS A 148 -15.29 1.24 2.66
CA LYS A 148 -15.74 -0.16 2.64
C LYS A 148 -14.88 -1.07 1.76
N GLN A 149 -14.20 -0.49 0.76
CA GLN A 149 -13.30 -1.25 -0.12
C GLN A 149 -12.06 -1.72 0.67
N SER A 150 -11.44 -0.82 1.44
CA SER A 150 -10.28 -1.16 2.26
C SER A 150 -10.63 -2.15 3.38
N GLN A 151 -11.79 -2.01 4.03
CA GLN A 151 -12.28 -2.98 5.01
C GLN A 151 -12.37 -4.39 4.41
N ARG A 152 -12.97 -4.53 3.22
CA ARG A 152 -13.09 -5.82 2.51
C ARG A 152 -11.73 -6.42 2.14
N VAL A 153 -10.72 -5.60 1.85
CA VAL A 153 -9.36 -6.10 1.59
C VAL A 153 -8.78 -6.72 2.86
N ALA A 154 -8.84 -6.01 3.98
CA ALA A 154 -8.35 -6.50 5.26
C ALA A 154 -9.06 -7.79 5.68
N GLU A 155 -10.40 -7.80 5.65
CA GLU A 155 -11.22 -8.96 5.99
C GLU A 155 -10.94 -10.17 5.09
N LYS A 156 -10.84 -9.95 3.76
CA LYS A 156 -10.54 -11.02 2.79
C LYS A 156 -9.17 -11.65 3.02
N LEU A 157 -8.21 -10.87 3.50
CA LEU A 157 -6.86 -11.34 3.81
C LEU A 157 -6.72 -11.82 5.27
N GLY A 158 -7.84 -11.89 6.02
CA GLY A 158 -7.91 -12.43 7.37
C GLY A 158 -7.24 -11.55 8.42
N PHE A 159 -7.14 -10.25 8.18
CA PHE A 159 -6.77 -9.30 9.22
C PHE A 159 -7.91 -9.18 10.23
N ALA A 160 -7.59 -9.20 11.52
CA ALA A 160 -8.55 -8.99 12.59
C ALA A 160 -8.77 -7.50 12.84
N LEU A 161 -10.02 -7.07 13.05
CA LEU A 161 -10.33 -5.71 13.50
C LEU A 161 -9.90 -5.56 14.97
N GLU A 162 -8.88 -4.75 15.24
CA GLU A 162 -8.30 -4.55 16.57
C GLU A 162 -8.83 -3.32 17.28
N SER A 163 -9.11 -2.24 16.51
CA SER A 163 -9.65 -1.03 17.12
C SER A 163 -10.56 -0.24 16.18
N ARG A 164 -11.48 0.51 16.81
CA ARG A 164 -12.31 1.52 16.16
C ARG A 164 -12.25 2.80 16.97
N ILE A 165 -11.56 3.80 16.44
CA ILE A 165 -11.44 5.11 17.06
C ILE A 165 -12.57 5.98 16.49
N ARG A 166 -13.43 6.48 17.37
CA ARG A 166 -14.59 7.30 16.98
C ARG A 166 -14.21 8.76 16.81
N ASP A 167 -14.94 9.45 15.96
CA ASP A 167 -14.96 10.93 15.87
C ASP A 167 -13.59 11.54 15.54
N ARG A 168 -12.77 10.85 14.74
CA ARG A 168 -11.56 11.40 14.12
C ARG A 168 -11.96 12.30 12.95
N LYS A 169 -11.06 13.21 12.57
CA LYS A 169 -11.20 13.96 11.31
C LYS A 169 -10.41 13.26 10.21
N ASP A 170 -11.04 13.06 9.06
CA ASP A 170 -10.30 12.75 7.84
C ASP A 170 -9.52 13.97 7.34
N ILE A 171 -8.77 13.81 6.25
CA ILE A 171 -7.96 14.89 5.68
C ILE A 171 -8.80 16.06 5.12
N GLN A 172 -10.10 15.85 4.87
CA GLN A 172 -11.05 16.89 4.48
C GLN A 172 -11.71 17.58 5.69
N GLY A 173 -11.35 17.18 6.92
CA GLY A 173 -11.92 17.69 8.17
C GLY A 173 -13.28 17.09 8.53
N ARG A 174 -13.78 16.09 7.80
CA ARG A 174 -15.05 15.40 8.10
C ARG A 174 -14.87 14.45 9.28
N ARG A 175 -15.85 14.40 10.17
CA ARG A 175 -15.87 13.45 11.28
C ARG A 175 -16.21 12.05 10.80
N CYS A 176 -15.37 11.09 11.16
CA CYS A 176 -15.52 9.68 10.80
C CYS A 176 -14.86 8.78 11.85
N GLY A 177 -15.05 7.47 11.72
CA GLY A 177 -14.29 6.48 12.47
C GLY A 177 -12.98 6.14 11.78
N ASP A 178 -12.00 5.74 12.57
CA ASP A 178 -10.72 5.20 12.10
C ASP A 178 -10.62 3.75 12.57
N LEU A 179 -10.46 2.82 11.64
CA LEU A 179 -10.43 1.38 11.88
C LEU A 179 -8.99 0.89 11.71
N ARG A 180 -8.53 0.05 12.65
CA ARG A 180 -7.26 -0.65 12.55
C ARG A 180 -7.47 -2.14 12.51
N TYR A 181 -6.86 -2.76 11.53
CA TYR A 181 -6.82 -4.19 11.33
C TYR A 181 -5.39 -4.67 11.48
N GLY A 182 -5.19 -5.79 12.18
CA GLY A 182 -3.88 -6.42 12.37
C GLY A 182 -3.85 -7.85 11.89
N LEU A 183 -2.67 -8.31 11.47
CA LEU A 183 -2.39 -9.70 11.17
C LEU A 183 -1.05 -10.06 11.80
N LEU A 184 -1.06 -11.02 12.73
CA LEU A 184 0.14 -11.55 13.34
C LEU A 184 0.82 -12.58 12.43
N ARG A 185 2.14 -12.69 12.53
CA ARG A 185 2.89 -13.75 11.84
C ARG A 185 2.35 -15.14 12.17
N SER A 186 2.10 -15.42 13.46
CA SER A 186 1.57 -16.72 13.89
C SER A 186 0.24 -17.08 13.22
N GLU A 187 -0.66 -16.11 13.08
CA GLU A 187 -1.94 -16.29 12.39
C GLU A 187 -1.77 -16.54 10.89
N TRP A 188 -0.73 -15.94 10.29
CA TRP A 188 -0.41 -16.14 8.88
C TRP A 188 0.22 -17.52 8.63
N GLU A 189 1.09 -18.00 9.54
CA GLU A 189 1.76 -19.31 9.45
C GLU A 189 0.80 -20.49 9.65
N GLU A 190 -0.34 -20.29 10.30
CA GLU A 190 -1.37 -21.31 10.54
C GLU A 190 -2.32 -21.52 9.34
N ARG A 191 -2.17 -20.79 8.24
CA ARG A 191 -3.02 -20.85 7.03
C ARG A 191 -2.43 -21.80 6.01
#